data_7f562399c594b5afc3a928a666c0b8a6
#
_entry.id   7f562399c594b5afc3a928a666c0b8a6
#
_cell.length_a   1.000
_cell.length_b   1.000
_cell.length_c   1.000
_cell.angle_alpha   90.00
_cell.angle_beta   90.00
_cell.angle_gamma   90.00
#
_symmetry.space_group_name_H-M   'P 1'
#
loop_
_entity.id
_entity.type
_entity.pdbx_description
1 polymer ?
#
loop_
_entity_poly.entity_id
_entity_poly.type
_entity_poly.pdbx_seq_one_letter_code
_entity_poly.pdbx_strand_id
1 'polypeptide(L)'
;MAVRIYRPIKSSTKNVAASMTTVHRFVQEIHMLGSNRLCQLRDLIKCSGDYMEPGEFSEKIPHMKNEEFSRVLSNSKAATGGDATRTPIALEHYKSAFFFIEDCFYNDNRWQDCQDISEVIRHWSSDPKRKIGPFKTAVMEETCIKDLTLRLGMEYSIYWRNLLFNLVF
;
A
#
# COMPACT_ATOMS: atom_id res chain seq x y z
N MET A 1 -7.41 -5.88 18.84
CA MET A 1 -6.70 -4.63 18.54
C MET A 1 -7.33 -3.99 17.31
N ALA A 2 -7.52 -2.68 17.29
CA ALA A 2 -8.02 -1.96 16.12
C ALA A 2 -6.82 -1.41 15.33
N VAL A 3 -6.84 -1.58 14.02
CA VAL A 3 -5.85 -1.03 13.08
C VAL A 3 -6.56 -0.03 12.19
N ARG A 4 -6.16 1.23 12.23
CA ARG A 4 -6.72 2.29 11.39
C ARG A 4 -5.83 2.55 10.20
N ILE A 5 -6.43 2.60 9.04
CA ILE A 5 -5.72 2.77 7.76
C ILE A 5 -6.04 4.14 7.19
N TYR A 6 -4.99 4.85 6.82
CA TYR A 6 -5.03 6.18 6.26
C TYR A 6 -4.32 6.21 4.91
N ARG A 7 -4.84 7.02 4.00
CA ARG A 7 -4.22 7.30 2.71
C ARG A 7 -3.65 8.71 2.72
N PRO A 8 -2.37 8.90 2.38
CA PRO A 8 -1.80 10.24 2.24
C PRO A 8 -2.46 10.97 1.07
N ILE A 9 -2.91 12.19 1.29
CA ILE A 9 -3.44 13.07 0.24
C ILE A 9 -2.32 14.02 -0.15
N LYS A 10 -1.93 14.01 -1.43
CA LYS A 10 -1.06 15.06 -1.96
C LYS A 10 -1.86 16.36 -1.97
N SER A 11 -1.51 17.32 -1.13
CA SER A 11 -2.08 18.65 -1.19
C SER A 11 -1.63 19.33 -2.49
N SER A 12 -2.59 19.56 -3.38
CA SER A 12 -2.37 20.26 -4.67
C SER A 12 -2.41 21.80 -4.51
N THR A 13 -2.06 22.34 -3.35
CA THR A 13 -2.04 23.80 -3.19
C THR A 13 -0.74 24.36 -3.75
N LYS A 14 -0.86 25.13 -4.84
CA LYS A 14 0.22 25.87 -5.51
C LYS A 14 0.81 27.02 -4.66
N ASN A 15 0.53 27.09 -3.39
CA ASN A 15 1.05 28.12 -2.49
C ASN A 15 2.24 27.57 -1.69
N VAL A 16 3.42 27.96 -2.12
CA VAL A 16 4.76 27.52 -1.72
C VAL A 16 5.16 27.89 -0.27
N ALA A 17 4.28 28.46 0.54
CA ALA A 17 4.62 28.95 1.88
C ALA A 17 3.86 28.27 3.04
N ALA A 18 3.01 27.28 2.77
CA ALA A 18 2.31 26.57 3.83
C ALA A 18 3.04 25.26 4.13
N SER A 19 3.42 25.08 5.40
CA SER A 19 3.88 23.83 6.01
C SER A 19 3.30 22.62 5.30
N MET A 20 4.16 21.67 4.85
CA MET A 20 3.75 20.40 4.26
C MET A 20 3.04 19.55 5.33
N THR A 21 1.84 19.94 5.70
CA THR A 21 0.98 19.08 6.52
C THR A 21 0.40 18.02 5.57
N THR A 22 0.98 16.84 5.61
CA THR A 22 0.39 15.68 4.91
C THR A 22 -0.96 15.40 5.57
N VAL A 23 -2.04 15.71 4.87
CA VAL A 23 -3.39 15.40 5.35
C VAL A 23 -3.65 13.94 5.07
N HIS A 24 -3.85 13.16 6.12
CA HIS A 24 -4.16 11.74 6.01
C HIS A 24 -5.67 11.55 5.98
N ARG A 25 -6.18 10.92 4.94
CA ARG A 25 -7.59 10.57 4.83
C ARG A 25 -7.82 9.19 5.43
N PHE A 26 -8.68 9.10 6.44
CA PHE A 26 -9.15 7.83 6.96
C PHE A 26 -9.82 7.00 5.85
N VAL A 27 -9.45 5.72 5.76
CA VAL A 27 -9.96 4.78 4.77
C VAL A 27 -10.84 3.74 5.43
N GLN A 28 -10.30 3.01 6.40
CA GLN A 28 -11.01 1.93 7.10
C GLN A 28 -10.38 1.62 8.47
N GLU A 29 -11.17 0.98 9.32
CA GLU A 29 -10.71 0.38 10.57
C GLU A 29 -10.90 -1.13 10.52
N ILE A 30 -9.89 -1.89 10.91
CA ILE A 30 -9.87 -3.35 10.90
C ILE A 30 -9.62 -3.83 12.32
N HIS A 31 -10.47 -4.73 12.81
CA HIS A 31 -10.30 -5.36 14.11
C HIS A 31 -9.56 -6.69 13.95
N MET A 32 -8.41 -6.83 14.63
CA MET A 32 -7.55 -8.00 14.53
C MET A 32 -7.36 -8.66 15.91
N LEU A 33 -7.26 -9.98 15.91
CA LEU A 33 -6.78 -10.74 17.04
C LEU A 33 -5.25 -10.77 17.06
N GLY A 34 -4.63 -10.92 18.24
CA GLY A 34 -3.18 -11.06 18.34
C GLY A 34 -2.63 -12.28 17.60
N SER A 35 -3.43 -13.33 17.44
CA SER A 35 -3.08 -14.54 16.69
C SER A 35 -3.19 -14.40 15.16
N ASN A 36 -3.80 -13.32 14.66
CA ASN A 36 -3.84 -13.09 13.22
C ASN A 36 -2.44 -12.76 12.70
N ARG A 37 -2.17 -13.16 11.46
CA ARG A 37 -0.91 -12.89 10.77
C ARG A 37 -0.97 -11.60 9.97
N LEU A 38 0.19 -10.99 9.71
CA LEU A 38 0.28 -9.75 8.91
C LEU A 38 -0.29 -9.92 7.50
N CYS A 39 -0.11 -11.08 6.88
CA CYS A 39 -0.70 -11.37 5.56
C CYS A 39 -2.24 -11.27 5.58
N GLN A 40 -2.90 -11.67 6.69
CA GLN A 40 -4.35 -11.52 6.83
C GLN A 40 -4.76 -10.04 6.93
N LEU A 41 -3.96 -9.21 7.64
CA LEU A 41 -4.19 -7.76 7.66
C LEU A 41 -4.08 -7.17 6.26
N ARG A 42 -3.04 -7.54 5.51
CA ARG A 42 -2.82 -7.09 4.13
C ARG A 42 -4.03 -7.42 3.25
N ASP A 43 -4.60 -8.61 3.35
CA ASP A 43 -5.72 -9.06 2.53
C ASP A 43 -7.04 -8.34 2.85
N LEU A 44 -7.17 -7.80 4.06
CA LEU A 44 -8.34 -7.02 4.47
C LEU A 44 -8.28 -5.55 4.03
N ILE A 45 -7.10 -5.05 3.64
CA ILE A 45 -6.95 -3.67 3.15
C ILE A 45 -7.53 -3.58 1.75
N LYS A 46 -8.61 -2.82 1.61
CA LYS A 46 -9.27 -2.58 0.33
C LYS A 46 -8.71 -1.33 -0.35
N CYS A 47 -8.36 -1.47 -1.61
CA CYS A 47 -7.89 -0.37 -2.43
C CYS A 47 -8.70 -0.28 -3.73
N SER A 48 -9.08 0.92 -4.14
CA SER A 48 -9.73 1.13 -5.44
C SER A 48 -8.86 0.68 -6.62
N GLY A 49 -7.53 0.72 -6.46
CA GLY A 49 -6.57 0.21 -7.44
C GLY A 49 -6.66 -1.29 -7.69
N ASP A 50 -7.29 -2.06 -6.78
CA ASP A 50 -7.43 -3.51 -6.92
C ASP A 50 -8.29 -3.91 -8.12
N TYR A 51 -9.19 -3.02 -8.50
CA TYR A 51 -10.18 -3.21 -9.57
C TYR A 51 -9.78 -2.49 -10.87
N MET A 52 -8.59 -1.88 -10.92
CA MET A 52 -8.09 -1.25 -12.14
C MET A 52 -7.45 -2.29 -13.04
N GLU A 53 -7.57 -2.10 -14.36
CA GLU A 53 -6.83 -2.91 -15.31
C GLU A 53 -5.33 -2.59 -15.20
N PRO A 54 -4.46 -3.62 -15.10
CA PRO A 54 -3.03 -3.40 -15.12
C PRO A 54 -2.60 -2.92 -16.51
N GLY A 55 -1.78 -1.88 -16.56
CA GLY A 55 -1.20 -1.40 -17.81
C GLY A 55 -0.65 0.00 -17.73
N GLU A 56 0.27 0.28 -18.61
CA GLU A 56 0.78 1.62 -18.88
C GLU A 56 -0.08 2.24 -20.00
N PHE A 57 -0.87 3.24 -19.64
CA PHE A 57 -1.75 3.93 -20.60
C PHE A 57 -1.21 5.30 -21.01
N SER A 58 -0.11 5.76 -20.45
CA SER A 58 0.42 7.10 -20.70
C SER A 58 0.73 7.38 -22.16
N GLU A 59 1.21 6.39 -22.90
CA GLU A 59 1.47 6.51 -24.32
C GLU A 59 0.20 6.40 -25.19
N LYS A 60 -0.84 5.73 -24.68
CA LYS A 60 -2.10 5.49 -25.41
C LYS A 60 -3.10 6.64 -25.30
N ILE A 61 -3.05 7.39 -24.19
CA ILE A 61 -4.01 8.48 -23.90
C ILE A 61 -4.07 9.52 -25.02
N PRO A 62 -2.95 9.97 -25.62
CA PRO A 62 -2.99 10.96 -26.71
C PRO A 62 -3.70 10.47 -27.98
N HIS A 63 -3.80 9.16 -28.18
CA HIS A 63 -4.35 8.53 -29.37
C HIS A 63 -5.72 7.86 -29.12
N MET A 64 -6.18 7.83 -27.87
CA MET A 64 -7.47 7.23 -27.55
C MET A 64 -8.63 8.13 -28.00
N LYS A 65 -9.62 7.52 -28.66
CA LYS A 65 -10.89 8.21 -28.96
C LYS A 65 -11.62 8.50 -27.63
N ASN A 66 -12.37 9.62 -27.60
CA ASN A 66 -13.11 10.06 -26.42
C ASN A 66 -14.00 8.97 -25.80
N GLU A 67 -14.54 8.05 -26.61
CA GLU A 67 -15.36 6.94 -26.13
C GLU A 67 -14.53 5.87 -25.37
N GLU A 68 -13.33 5.56 -25.82
CA GLU A 68 -12.41 4.63 -25.16
C GLU A 68 -11.92 5.22 -23.84
N PHE A 69 -11.54 6.49 -23.85
CA PHE A 69 -11.16 7.22 -22.63
C PHE A 69 -12.30 7.27 -21.61
N SER A 70 -13.54 7.50 -22.09
CA SER A 70 -14.73 7.48 -21.24
C SER A 70 -15.00 6.10 -20.64
N ARG A 71 -14.72 5.00 -21.37
CA ARG A 71 -14.84 3.63 -20.86
C ARG A 71 -13.82 3.35 -19.78
N VAL A 72 -12.55 3.74 -19.96
CA VAL A 72 -11.49 3.59 -18.96
C VAL A 72 -11.85 4.37 -17.70
N LEU A 73 -12.32 5.63 -17.85
CA LEU A 73 -12.78 6.46 -16.74
C LEU A 73 -14.04 5.90 -16.04
N SER A 74 -15.00 5.36 -16.79
CA SER A 74 -16.20 4.76 -16.21
C SER A 74 -15.89 3.48 -15.46
N ASN A 75 -14.94 2.68 -15.96
CA ASN A 75 -14.44 1.50 -15.28
C ASN A 75 -13.70 1.86 -13.97
N SER A 76 -12.91 2.93 -13.97
CA SER A 76 -12.27 3.43 -12.75
C SER A 76 -13.26 4.05 -11.74
N LYS A 77 -14.32 4.71 -12.21
CA LYS A 77 -15.39 5.26 -11.36
C LYS A 77 -16.30 4.17 -10.79
N ALA A 78 -16.60 3.13 -11.56
CA ALA A 78 -17.38 1.99 -11.08
C ALA A 78 -16.62 1.18 -9.99
N ALA A 79 -15.29 1.27 -9.94
CA ALA A 79 -14.49 0.68 -8.87
C ALA A 79 -14.71 1.35 -7.50
N THR A 80 -15.30 2.56 -7.44
CA THR A 80 -15.65 3.24 -6.18
C THR A 80 -17.06 2.92 -5.67
N GLY A 81 -17.90 2.33 -6.51
CA GLY A 81 -19.25 1.87 -6.13
C GLY A 81 -19.21 0.37 -5.88
N GLY A 82 -19.33 -0.03 -4.61
CA GLY A 82 -19.17 -1.38 -4.06
C GLY A 82 -19.94 -2.52 -4.74
N ASP A 83 -19.67 -2.79 -6.00
CA ASP A 83 -20.16 -3.98 -6.68
C ASP A 83 -19.27 -5.17 -6.31
N ALA A 84 -19.80 -6.05 -5.45
CA ALA A 84 -19.15 -7.25 -4.94
C ALA A 84 -18.91 -8.34 -6.02
N THR A 85 -19.33 -8.10 -7.27
CA THR A 85 -19.24 -9.08 -8.37
C THR A 85 -17.99 -8.90 -9.24
N ARG A 86 -17.22 -7.81 -9.05
CA ARG A 86 -16.01 -7.57 -9.82
C ARG A 86 -14.81 -8.31 -9.27
N THR A 87 -14.20 -9.13 -10.09
CA THR A 87 -12.91 -9.76 -9.77
C THR A 87 -11.81 -8.70 -9.68
N PRO A 88 -10.97 -8.73 -8.64
CA PRO A 88 -9.87 -7.76 -8.49
C PRO A 88 -8.70 -8.10 -9.42
N ILE A 89 -8.77 -7.62 -10.67
CA ILE A 89 -7.81 -7.94 -11.75
C ILE A 89 -6.38 -7.54 -11.37
N ALA A 90 -6.20 -6.34 -10.83
CA ALA A 90 -4.86 -5.87 -10.44
C ALA A 90 -4.28 -6.65 -9.25
N LEU A 91 -5.13 -7.26 -8.40
CA LEU A 91 -4.71 -8.13 -7.29
C LEU A 91 -3.95 -9.35 -7.77
N GLU A 92 -4.35 -9.91 -8.91
CA GLU A 92 -3.72 -11.10 -9.47
C GLU A 92 -2.35 -10.82 -10.08
N HIS A 93 -2.12 -9.59 -10.58
CA HIS A 93 -0.87 -9.18 -11.22
C HIS A 93 0.16 -8.55 -10.28
N TYR A 94 -0.30 -7.82 -9.27
CA TYR A 94 0.60 -7.09 -8.35
C TYR A 94 0.48 -7.62 -6.93
N LYS A 95 1.16 -8.71 -6.64
CA LYS A 95 1.12 -9.41 -5.35
C LYS A 95 2.14 -8.93 -4.35
N SER A 96 3.27 -8.38 -4.84
CA SER A 96 4.36 -7.90 -3.98
C SER A 96 3.93 -6.77 -3.07
N ALA A 97 4.23 -6.89 -1.79
CA ALA A 97 3.93 -5.89 -0.76
C ALA A 97 4.90 -6.01 0.40
N PHE A 98 5.05 -4.95 1.18
CA PHE A 98 5.69 -5.03 2.48
C PHE A 98 5.03 -4.10 3.49
N PHE A 99 5.05 -4.49 4.77
CA PHE A 99 4.87 -3.58 5.90
C PHE A 99 6.24 -3.13 6.38
N PHE A 100 6.36 -1.85 6.72
CA PHE A 100 7.52 -1.33 7.43
C PHE A 100 7.09 -0.91 8.83
N ILE A 101 7.56 -1.66 9.83
CA ILE A 101 7.22 -1.48 11.23
C ILE A 101 8.52 -1.39 12.02
N GLU A 102 8.74 -0.26 12.71
CA GLU A 102 9.96 0.08 13.42
C GLU A 102 11.22 0.02 12.52
N ASP A 103 12.02 -1.03 12.61
CA ASP A 103 13.25 -1.25 11.85
C ASP A 103 13.18 -2.49 10.93
N CYS A 104 11.97 -3.03 10.73
CA CYS A 104 11.78 -4.29 10.01
C CYS A 104 10.83 -4.16 8.82
N PHE A 105 11.26 -4.72 7.68
CA PHE A 105 10.43 -4.93 6.51
C PHE A 105 9.82 -6.33 6.58
N TYR A 106 8.51 -6.41 6.59
CA TYR A 106 7.74 -7.66 6.53
C TYR A 106 7.24 -7.85 5.11
N ASN A 107 7.89 -8.72 4.36
CA ASN A 107 7.58 -8.96 2.95
C ASN A 107 6.50 -10.03 2.78
N ASP A 108 5.68 -9.89 1.74
CA ASP A 108 4.71 -10.90 1.33
C ASP A 108 5.36 -11.87 0.34
N ASN A 109 5.63 -13.09 0.79
CA ASN A 109 6.30 -14.14 0.00
C ASN A 109 5.37 -15.32 -0.32
N ARG A 110 4.06 -15.15 -0.19
CA ARG A 110 3.08 -16.24 -0.36
C ARG A 110 2.99 -16.78 -1.79
N TRP A 111 3.41 -16.02 -2.77
CA TRP A 111 3.35 -16.42 -4.18
C TRP A 111 4.74 -16.39 -4.81
N GLN A 112 4.96 -17.31 -5.74
CA GLN A 112 6.26 -17.48 -6.41
C GLN A 112 6.67 -16.24 -7.24
N ASP A 113 5.73 -15.45 -7.68
CA ASP A 113 5.92 -14.22 -8.45
C ASP A 113 6.08 -12.95 -7.57
N CYS A 114 6.05 -13.09 -6.24
CA CYS A 114 6.36 -12.01 -5.33
C CYS A 114 7.84 -11.63 -5.41
N GLN A 115 8.10 -10.33 -5.47
CA GLN A 115 9.45 -9.76 -5.45
C GLN A 115 9.67 -9.00 -4.14
N ASP A 116 10.87 -9.08 -3.60
CA ASP A 116 11.27 -8.25 -2.45
C ASP A 116 11.54 -6.81 -2.89
N ILE A 117 10.46 -6.01 -2.97
CA ILE A 117 10.58 -4.58 -3.30
C ILE A 117 11.23 -3.75 -2.19
N SER A 118 11.38 -4.29 -0.97
CA SER A 118 12.11 -3.64 0.13
C SER A 118 13.62 -3.64 -0.08
N GLU A 119 14.15 -4.54 -0.92
CA GLU A 119 15.58 -4.68 -1.19
C GLU A 119 16.19 -3.38 -1.69
N VAL A 120 15.53 -2.67 -2.58
CA VAL A 120 15.98 -1.38 -3.12
C VAL A 120 16.18 -0.36 -2.00
N ILE A 121 15.26 -0.31 -1.04
CA ILE A 121 15.33 0.61 0.11
C ILE A 121 16.47 0.21 1.04
N ARG A 122 16.62 -1.08 1.33
CA ARG A 122 17.69 -1.62 2.18
C ARG A 122 19.07 -1.38 1.56
N HIS A 123 19.19 -1.62 0.26
CA HIS A 123 20.44 -1.34 -0.47
C HIS A 123 20.76 0.16 -0.42
N TRP A 124 19.77 1.02 -0.69
CA TRP A 124 19.94 2.48 -0.62
C TRP A 124 20.36 2.94 0.79
N SER A 125 19.78 2.37 1.84
CA SER A 125 20.07 2.74 3.24
C SER A 125 21.41 2.24 3.75
N SER A 126 22.01 1.24 3.10
CA SER A 126 23.29 0.65 3.53
C SER A 126 24.50 1.55 3.27
N ASP A 127 24.33 2.70 2.58
CA ASP A 127 25.41 3.69 2.42
C ASP A 127 25.77 4.30 3.79
N PRO A 128 27.02 4.13 4.27
CA PRO A 128 27.45 4.62 5.59
C PRO A 128 27.25 6.13 5.80
N LYS A 129 27.21 6.90 4.71
CA LYS A 129 27.01 8.36 4.76
C LYS A 129 25.60 8.73 5.22
N ARG A 130 24.64 7.83 5.06
CA ARG A 130 23.22 8.11 5.36
C ARG A 130 22.87 7.94 6.82
N LYS A 131 23.64 7.14 7.56
CA LYS A 131 23.42 6.85 9.00
C LYS A 131 22.01 6.32 9.30
N ILE A 132 21.44 5.55 8.36
CA ILE A 132 20.10 4.96 8.45
C ILE A 132 20.26 3.44 8.36
N GLY A 133 19.51 2.68 9.18
CA GLY A 133 19.61 1.22 9.25
C GLY A 133 20.73 0.74 10.16
N PRO A 134 21.10 -0.54 10.13
CA PRO A 134 20.58 -1.57 9.21
C PRO A 134 19.12 -1.94 9.49
N PHE A 135 18.38 -2.26 8.44
CA PHE A 135 17.00 -2.73 8.55
C PHE A 135 16.94 -4.26 8.52
N LYS A 136 16.01 -4.82 9.29
CA LYS A 136 15.70 -6.24 9.34
C LYS A 136 14.66 -6.61 8.26
N THR A 137 14.56 -7.89 7.96
CA THR A 137 13.51 -8.45 7.10
C THR A 137 12.85 -9.62 7.80
N ALA A 138 11.55 -9.75 7.61
CA ALA A 138 10.76 -10.88 8.06
C ALA A 138 9.64 -11.15 7.03
N VAL A 139 8.86 -12.18 7.27
CA VAL A 139 7.84 -12.67 6.34
C VAL A 139 6.45 -12.47 6.97
N MET A 140 5.50 -11.91 6.19
CA MET A 140 4.17 -11.58 6.68
C MET A 140 3.40 -12.82 7.14
N GLU A 141 3.53 -13.92 6.42
CA GLU A 141 2.82 -15.16 6.68
C GLU A 141 3.32 -15.91 7.91
N GLU A 142 4.49 -15.56 8.43
CA GLU A 142 5.05 -16.16 9.65
C GLU A 142 4.89 -15.27 10.88
N THR A 143 4.60 -13.98 10.69
CA THR A 143 4.53 -12.99 11.76
C THR A 143 3.10 -12.77 12.24
N CYS A 144 2.84 -13.03 13.54
CA CYS A 144 1.57 -12.69 14.16
C CYS A 144 1.55 -11.26 14.69
N ILE A 145 0.37 -10.67 14.77
CA ILE A 145 0.18 -9.31 15.28
C ILE A 145 0.70 -9.16 16.72
N LYS A 146 0.54 -10.19 17.58
CA LYS A 146 1.04 -10.18 18.96
C LYS A 146 2.56 -10.16 19.08
N ASP A 147 3.28 -10.58 18.02
CA ASP A 147 4.74 -10.67 18.01
C ASP A 147 5.40 -9.36 17.57
N LEU A 148 4.58 -8.38 17.16
CA LEU A 148 5.05 -7.07 16.76
C LEU A 148 5.33 -6.18 17.99
N THR A 149 6.43 -5.45 17.92
CA THR A 149 6.68 -4.34 18.85
C THR A 149 6.04 -3.08 18.29
N LEU A 150 4.90 -2.69 18.85
CA LEU A 150 4.11 -1.55 18.36
C LEU A 150 4.09 -0.43 19.40
N ARG A 151 4.20 0.79 18.93
CA ARG A 151 3.98 2.01 19.72
C ARG A 151 2.59 2.54 19.40
N LEU A 152 1.74 2.64 20.41
CA LEU A 152 0.37 3.13 20.24
C LEU A 152 0.36 4.55 19.71
N GLY A 153 -0.47 4.79 18.69
CA GLY A 153 -0.61 6.09 18.05
C GLY A 153 0.50 6.45 17.06
N MET A 154 1.50 5.60 16.89
CA MET A 154 2.50 5.78 15.84
C MET A 154 1.96 5.36 14.47
N GLU A 155 2.41 6.08 13.45
CA GLU A 155 2.11 5.75 12.06
C GLU A 155 3.16 4.78 11.53
N TYR A 156 2.69 3.67 10.96
CA TYR A 156 3.51 2.70 10.26
C TYR A 156 3.11 2.67 8.79
N SER A 157 3.98 2.19 7.93
CA SER A 157 3.75 2.21 6.48
C SER A 157 3.52 0.82 5.93
N ILE A 158 2.54 0.69 5.03
CA ILE A 158 2.45 -0.42 4.11
C ILE A 158 2.65 0.11 2.70
N TYR A 159 3.55 -0.52 1.95
CA TYR A 159 3.74 -0.27 0.53
C TYR A 159 3.19 -1.44 -0.27
N TRP A 160 2.27 -1.13 -1.18
CA TRP A 160 1.60 -2.11 -2.00
C TRP A 160 1.11 -1.48 -3.31
N ARG A 161 1.42 -2.10 -4.44
CA ARG A 161 0.99 -1.67 -5.77
C ARG A 161 1.31 -0.20 -6.07
N ASN A 162 2.54 0.23 -5.79
CA ASN A 162 2.97 1.61 -5.93
C ASN A 162 2.14 2.62 -5.11
N LEU A 163 1.38 2.15 -4.12
CA LEU A 163 0.63 2.96 -3.18
C LEU A 163 1.21 2.81 -1.78
N LEU A 164 1.33 3.94 -1.10
CA LEU A 164 1.70 4.01 0.30
C LEU A 164 0.44 4.27 1.13
N PHE A 165 0.24 3.48 2.17
CA PHE A 165 -0.78 3.71 3.19
C PHE A 165 -0.10 3.83 4.53
N ASN A 166 -0.71 4.58 5.45
CA ASN A 166 -0.29 4.67 6.82
C ASN A 166 -1.25 3.88 7.71
N LEU A 167 -0.68 3.16 8.66
CA LEU A 167 -1.38 2.33 9.63
C LEU A 167 -1.16 2.93 11.01
N VAL A 168 -2.21 3.00 11.80
CA VAL A 168 -2.15 3.37 13.21
C VAL A 168 -2.78 2.24 14.02
N PHE A 169 -2.02 1.70 14.96
CA PHE A 169 -2.43 0.61 15.83
C PHE A 169 -2.95 1.12 17.17
#